data_bebf73f46495098121afa027ce364f64
#
_entry.id   bebf73f46495098121afa027ce364f64
#
_cell.length_a   1.000
_cell.length_b   1.000
_cell.length_c   1.000
_cell.angle_alpha   90.00
_cell.angle_beta   90.00
_cell.angle_gamma   90.00
#
_symmetry.space_group_name_H-M   'P 1'
#
loop_
_entity.id
_entity.type
_entity.pdbx_description
1 polymer ?
#
loop_
_entity_poly.entity_id
_entity_poly.type
_entity_poly.pdbx_seq_one_letter_code
_entity_poly.pdbx_strand_id
1 'polypeptide(L)'
;MSEYFKKNWSSYLQIYVVMLIFFGVFFLYSKHDVGNDSSLSDWLINYEGGFVRRGLIGELITNFSTILSLKLRDSILIFQLFFFISYYFLIILFSRNLLQNRLIILAIFSPIFILYPVAEIEVLGRKELIIFMIFLSYLFFDITNIKVQLIYKLILFPISILTWEPVFLFFSFIFLIDVFVFQIKNFDKKFYYILFSYLVSILIVILIYVNPFPYENYNSMSDFLKKEFGETCYMSCSFVGQQSANSFSELYKMFKEKFRFIYAIRYLIIISVGFFPLYLLLTYSKVNIKKRTLIISKFKNLFTPFLLAFLPSTVLYLIMYDWARIVHISYTFSLLTFLYLIKENLIEFSNQKVRANYISKISKKFFIIVFFIYSFGWNPKVVMVDDVASKPIYATPYKFYKYFIRDKF
;
A
#
# COMPACT_ATOMS: atom_id res chain seq x y z
N MET A 1 30.86 -13.65 6.50
CA MET A 1 30.35 -12.93 5.29
C MET A 1 28.91 -12.43 5.45
N SER A 2 28.03 -13.14 6.17
CA SER A 2 26.63 -12.73 6.36
C SER A 2 26.43 -11.45 7.20
N GLU A 3 27.13 -11.30 8.32
CA GLU A 3 26.95 -10.16 9.22
C GLU A 3 27.42 -8.83 8.65
N TYR A 4 28.61 -8.79 8.02
CA TYR A 4 29.12 -7.59 7.35
C TYR A 4 28.20 -7.15 6.20
N PHE A 5 27.69 -8.11 5.42
CA PHE A 5 26.74 -7.84 4.34
C PHE A 5 25.42 -7.27 4.89
N LYS A 6 24.88 -7.89 5.93
CA LYS A 6 23.65 -7.44 6.61
C LYS A 6 23.79 -6.03 7.19
N LYS A 7 24.89 -5.74 7.88
CA LYS A 7 25.15 -4.44 8.51
C LYS A 7 25.17 -3.32 7.49
N ASN A 8 25.91 -3.49 6.38
CA ASN A 8 26.04 -2.46 5.34
C ASN A 8 24.69 -2.20 4.63
N TRP A 9 23.95 -3.24 4.26
CA TRP A 9 22.67 -3.07 3.60
C TRP A 9 21.59 -2.48 4.52
N SER A 10 21.65 -2.77 5.82
CA SER A 10 20.80 -2.10 6.80
C SER A 10 21.07 -0.59 6.86
N SER A 11 22.36 -0.18 6.84
CA SER A 11 22.73 1.25 6.80
C SER A 11 22.31 1.90 5.49
N TYR A 12 22.50 1.24 4.36
CA TYR A 12 22.02 1.75 3.06
C TYR A 12 20.50 1.92 3.01
N LEU A 13 19.73 0.99 3.58
CA LEU A 13 18.28 1.13 3.69
C LEU A 13 17.91 2.34 4.56
N GLN A 14 18.58 2.54 5.69
CA GLN A 14 18.32 3.68 6.57
C GLN A 14 18.58 5.01 5.83
N ILE A 15 19.75 5.15 5.20
CA ILE A 15 20.09 6.35 4.41
C ILE A 15 19.05 6.57 3.31
N TYR A 16 18.71 5.51 2.56
CA TYR A 16 17.75 5.59 1.48
C TYR A 16 16.37 6.05 1.96
N VAL A 17 15.86 5.48 3.05
CA VAL A 17 14.57 5.88 3.62
C VAL A 17 14.59 7.29 4.18
N VAL A 18 15.68 7.71 4.82
CA VAL A 18 15.84 9.10 5.28
C VAL A 18 15.79 10.08 4.09
N MET A 19 16.44 9.76 2.98
CA MET A 19 16.35 10.57 1.75
C MET A 19 14.90 10.59 1.20
N LEU A 20 14.20 9.46 1.19
CA LEU A 20 12.81 9.41 0.75
C LEU A 20 11.90 10.24 1.67
N ILE A 21 12.12 10.20 2.99
CA ILE A 21 11.39 11.04 3.96
C ILE A 21 11.66 12.52 3.66
N PHE A 22 12.91 12.90 3.48
CA PHE A 22 13.27 14.28 3.16
C PHE A 22 12.56 14.78 1.90
N PHE A 23 12.65 14.07 0.79
CA PHE A 23 11.99 14.45 -0.45
C PHE A 23 10.46 14.41 -0.34
N GLY A 24 9.90 13.41 0.34
CA GLY A 24 8.46 13.29 0.53
C GLY A 24 7.89 14.44 1.38
N VAL A 25 8.50 14.75 2.51
CA VAL A 25 8.13 15.90 3.36
C VAL A 25 8.17 17.18 2.57
N PHE A 26 9.25 17.38 1.83
CA PHE A 26 9.43 18.55 0.98
C PHE A 26 8.34 18.68 -0.07
N PHE A 27 8.00 17.60 -0.79
CA PHE A 27 6.93 17.65 -1.79
C PHE A 27 5.54 17.84 -1.17
N LEU A 28 5.25 17.22 -0.02
CA LEU A 28 4.00 17.45 0.70
C LEU A 28 3.85 18.90 1.10
N TYR A 29 4.91 19.48 1.69
CA TYR A 29 4.93 20.90 2.06
C TYR A 29 4.76 21.82 0.85
N SER A 30 5.46 21.56 -0.26
CA SER A 30 5.37 22.41 -1.44
C SER A 30 4.01 22.36 -2.15
N LYS A 31 3.23 21.29 -1.93
CA LYS A 31 1.93 21.08 -2.58
C LYS A 31 0.72 21.43 -1.72
N HIS A 32 0.86 21.53 -0.39
CA HIS A 32 -0.31 21.66 0.49
C HIS A 32 -1.12 22.93 0.24
N ASP A 33 -0.49 24.02 -0.21
CA ASP A 33 -1.13 25.30 -0.44
C ASP A 33 -1.33 25.62 -1.94
N VAL A 34 -0.96 24.69 -2.83
CA VAL A 34 -1.00 24.89 -4.29
C VAL A 34 -2.22 24.20 -4.90
N GLY A 35 -3.24 24.99 -5.23
CA GLY A 35 -4.35 24.61 -6.11
C GLY A 35 -5.09 23.31 -5.72
N ASN A 36 -5.73 22.70 -6.70
CA ASN A 36 -6.54 21.49 -6.55
C ASN A 36 -5.70 20.23 -6.84
N ASP A 37 -5.00 19.71 -5.84
CA ASP A 37 -4.13 18.53 -5.97
C ASP A 37 -4.84 17.24 -5.61
N SER A 38 -4.54 16.16 -6.35
CA SER A 38 -5.10 14.84 -6.11
C SER A 38 -4.72 14.25 -4.75
N SER A 39 -3.58 14.67 -4.18
CA SER A 39 -3.13 14.23 -2.86
C SER A 39 -3.94 14.81 -1.69
N LEU A 40 -4.62 15.96 -1.91
CA LEU A 40 -5.46 16.62 -0.92
C LEU A 40 -6.93 16.22 -1.04
N SER A 41 -7.44 16.06 -2.27
CA SER A 41 -8.87 15.90 -2.54
C SER A 41 -9.54 14.75 -1.80
N ASP A 42 -8.83 13.66 -1.56
CA ASP A 42 -9.35 12.49 -0.85
C ASP A 42 -9.55 12.76 0.66
N TRP A 43 -8.75 13.67 1.25
CA TRP A 43 -8.81 14.04 2.67
C TRP A 43 -9.96 15.00 3.01
N LEU A 44 -10.56 15.64 1.99
CA LEU A 44 -11.70 16.55 2.15
C LEU A 44 -13.04 15.82 2.39
N ILE A 45 -13.13 14.52 2.08
CA ILE A 45 -14.35 13.73 2.25
C ILE A 45 -14.62 13.57 3.75
N ASN A 46 -15.76 14.10 4.23
CA ASN A 46 -16.20 14.10 5.64
C ASN A 46 -17.67 13.69 5.77
N TYR A 47 -18.20 13.66 6.99
CA TYR A 47 -19.56 13.22 7.28
C TYR A 47 -20.59 14.34 7.44
N GLU A 48 -20.27 15.58 7.13
CA GLU A 48 -21.21 16.71 7.28
C GLU A 48 -22.48 16.55 6.46
N GLY A 49 -22.37 15.98 5.28
CA GLY A 49 -23.54 15.62 4.46
C GLY A 49 -24.19 14.28 4.84
N GLY A 50 -23.70 13.58 5.88
CA GLY A 50 -24.14 12.25 6.28
C GLY A 50 -23.10 11.18 5.99
N PHE A 51 -23.46 9.90 6.19
CA PHE A 51 -22.54 8.79 6.02
C PHE A 51 -22.07 8.64 4.56
N VAL A 52 -20.76 8.72 4.35
CA VAL A 52 -20.12 8.59 3.06
C VAL A 52 -18.91 7.66 3.16
N ARG A 53 -18.63 6.89 2.11
CA ARG A 53 -17.40 6.11 2.03
C ARG A 53 -16.18 7.03 2.13
N ARG A 54 -15.11 6.58 2.77
CA ARG A 54 -13.85 7.34 2.99
C ARG A 54 -13.97 8.60 3.85
N GLY A 55 -15.12 8.83 4.51
CA GLY A 55 -15.38 10.06 5.27
C GLY A 55 -14.63 10.15 6.60
N LEU A 56 -14.29 9.02 7.22
CA LEU A 56 -13.80 8.97 8.62
C LEU A 56 -12.59 9.89 8.87
N ILE A 57 -11.60 9.83 8.03
CA ILE A 57 -10.38 10.62 8.25
C ILE A 57 -10.60 12.10 7.97
N GLY A 58 -11.40 12.44 6.94
CA GLY A 58 -11.76 13.83 6.69
C GLY A 58 -12.56 14.43 7.83
N GLU A 59 -13.48 13.67 8.41
CA GLU A 59 -14.21 14.09 9.61
C GLU A 59 -13.28 14.38 10.80
N LEU A 60 -12.33 13.50 11.06
CA LEU A 60 -11.33 13.74 12.12
C LEU A 60 -10.51 15.00 11.87
N ILE A 61 -10.16 15.27 10.61
CA ILE A 61 -9.34 16.43 10.24
C ILE A 61 -10.15 17.72 10.29
N THR A 62 -11.39 17.73 9.85
CA THR A 62 -12.27 18.93 9.97
C THR A 62 -12.49 19.29 11.42
N ASN A 63 -12.80 18.32 12.29
CA ASN A 63 -12.92 18.53 13.72
C ASN A 63 -11.62 19.02 14.36
N PHE A 64 -10.48 18.43 14.01
CA PHE A 64 -9.15 18.87 14.48
C PHE A 64 -8.86 20.30 14.05
N SER A 65 -9.14 20.65 12.80
CA SER A 65 -8.97 21.98 12.22
C SER A 65 -9.81 23.03 12.97
N THR A 66 -11.08 22.70 13.24
CA THR A 66 -12.01 23.58 13.98
C THR A 66 -11.56 23.79 15.44
N ILE A 67 -11.20 22.72 16.15
CA ILE A 67 -10.76 22.79 17.58
C ILE A 67 -9.49 23.63 17.72
N LEU A 68 -8.54 23.49 16.81
CA LEU A 68 -7.25 24.20 16.87
C LEU A 68 -7.24 25.52 16.10
N SER A 69 -8.37 25.91 15.46
CA SER A 69 -8.48 27.10 14.62
C SER A 69 -7.39 27.17 13.53
N LEU A 70 -7.05 26.01 12.94
CA LEU A 70 -6.07 25.90 11.86
C LEU A 70 -6.76 25.95 10.49
N LYS A 71 -6.02 26.34 9.46
CA LYS A 71 -6.47 26.13 8.08
C LYS A 71 -6.61 24.63 7.79
N LEU A 72 -7.65 24.23 7.07
CA LEU A 72 -7.90 22.83 6.76
C LEU A 72 -6.71 22.15 6.04
N ARG A 73 -6.06 22.87 5.12
CA ARG A 73 -4.87 22.38 4.39
C ARG A 73 -3.68 22.11 5.30
N ASP A 74 -3.45 22.98 6.30
CA ASP A 74 -2.38 22.80 7.29
C ASP A 74 -2.66 21.54 8.16
N SER A 75 -3.92 21.36 8.56
CA SER A 75 -4.34 20.17 9.29
C SER A 75 -4.15 18.89 8.46
N ILE A 76 -4.53 18.90 7.18
CA ILE A 76 -4.27 17.79 6.26
C ILE A 76 -2.77 17.52 6.15
N LEU A 77 -1.94 18.55 5.98
CA LEU A 77 -0.49 18.41 5.90
C LEU A 77 0.09 17.75 7.17
N ILE A 78 -0.34 18.17 8.36
CA ILE A 78 0.09 17.59 9.65
C ILE A 78 -0.21 16.07 9.67
N PHE A 79 -1.43 15.68 9.29
CA PHE A 79 -1.81 14.26 9.23
C PHE A 79 -1.02 13.49 8.18
N GLN A 80 -0.85 14.05 6.98
CA GLN A 80 -0.05 13.44 5.92
C GLN A 80 1.39 13.23 6.34
N LEU A 81 2.04 14.24 6.95
CA LEU A 81 3.41 14.15 7.45
C LEU A 81 3.54 13.11 8.56
N PHE A 82 2.61 13.11 9.51
CA PHE A 82 2.59 12.14 10.59
C PHE A 82 2.53 10.70 10.07
N PHE A 83 1.57 10.39 9.20
CA PHE A 83 1.42 9.04 8.65
C PHE A 83 2.57 8.66 7.73
N PHE A 84 3.05 9.60 6.92
CA PHE A 84 4.16 9.37 6.01
C PHE A 84 5.45 9.03 6.76
N ILE A 85 5.88 9.88 7.69
CA ILE A 85 7.11 9.67 8.47
C ILE A 85 7.00 8.39 9.30
N SER A 86 5.86 8.18 9.96
CA SER A 86 5.63 6.98 10.78
C SER A 86 5.67 5.70 9.96
N TYR A 87 5.06 5.68 8.78
CA TYR A 87 5.10 4.53 7.88
C TYR A 87 6.53 4.16 7.48
N TYR A 88 7.32 5.13 7.02
CA TYR A 88 8.70 4.89 6.61
C TYR A 88 9.60 4.48 7.78
N PHE A 89 9.39 5.06 8.94
CA PHE A 89 10.08 4.67 10.17
C PHE A 89 9.78 3.21 10.56
N LEU A 90 8.51 2.82 10.54
CA LEU A 90 8.09 1.44 10.80
C LEU A 90 8.67 0.46 9.77
N ILE A 91 8.76 0.83 8.49
CA ILE A 91 9.42 0.01 7.47
C ILE A 91 10.89 -0.26 7.82
N ILE A 92 11.64 0.75 8.27
CA ILE A 92 13.03 0.55 8.71
C ILE A 92 13.08 -0.45 9.86
N LEU A 93 12.28 -0.22 10.90
CA LEU A 93 12.25 -1.09 12.09
C LEU A 93 11.90 -2.53 11.72
N PHE A 94 10.96 -2.71 10.80
CA PHE A 94 10.48 -4.01 10.39
C PHE A 94 11.50 -4.77 9.53
N SER A 95 12.14 -4.09 8.57
CA SER A 95 12.90 -4.75 7.51
C SER A 95 14.42 -4.77 7.73
N ARG A 96 15.00 -3.90 8.55
CA ARG A 96 16.46 -3.77 8.73
C ARG A 96 17.18 -5.07 9.07
N ASN A 97 16.53 -5.96 9.83
CA ASN A 97 17.09 -7.23 10.25
C ASN A 97 16.92 -8.37 9.23
N LEU A 98 16.15 -8.14 8.16
CA LEU A 98 15.79 -9.15 7.18
C LEU A 98 16.65 -9.09 5.90
N LEU A 99 17.56 -8.10 5.77
CA LEU A 99 18.42 -7.88 4.60
C LEU A 99 19.57 -8.92 4.53
N GLN A 100 19.21 -10.21 4.56
CA GLN A 100 20.21 -11.29 4.64
C GLN A 100 20.56 -11.86 3.27
N ASN A 101 19.74 -11.59 2.26
CA ASN A 101 19.93 -12.20 0.96
C ASN A 101 19.62 -11.18 -0.16
N ARG A 102 20.26 -11.36 -1.32
CA ARG A 102 20.18 -10.45 -2.47
C ARG A 102 18.76 -10.29 -3.02
N LEU A 103 17.95 -11.35 -3.00
CA LEU A 103 16.55 -11.27 -3.46
C LEU A 103 15.68 -10.43 -2.52
N ILE A 104 15.88 -10.56 -1.19
CA ILE A 104 15.17 -9.72 -0.21
C ILE A 104 15.56 -8.25 -0.41
N ILE A 105 16.86 -7.98 -0.66
CA ILE A 105 17.32 -6.62 -0.95
C ILE A 105 16.61 -6.07 -2.20
N LEU A 106 16.63 -6.81 -3.31
CA LEU A 106 15.92 -6.38 -4.52
C LEU A 106 14.42 -6.21 -4.28
N ALA A 107 13.79 -7.08 -3.49
CA ALA A 107 12.37 -6.95 -3.18
C ALA A 107 12.06 -5.69 -2.36
N ILE A 108 12.86 -5.36 -1.34
CA ILE A 108 12.67 -4.18 -0.49
C ILE A 108 12.97 -2.88 -1.27
N PHE A 109 13.97 -2.90 -2.14
CA PHE A 109 14.33 -1.75 -2.98
C PHE A 109 13.60 -1.74 -4.33
N SER A 110 12.55 -2.56 -4.50
CA SER A 110 11.73 -2.54 -5.71
C SER A 110 11.11 -1.15 -5.92
N PRO A 111 11.16 -0.59 -7.14
CA PRO A 111 10.61 0.74 -7.42
C PRO A 111 9.09 0.84 -7.27
N ILE A 112 8.39 -0.30 -7.20
CA ILE A 112 6.95 -0.37 -6.90
C ILE A 112 6.65 -0.49 -5.39
N PHE A 113 7.64 -0.38 -4.51
CA PHE A 113 7.49 -0.40 -3.05
C PHE A 113 7.67 1.00 -2.44
N ILE A 114 8.65 1.18 -1.56
CA ILE A 114 8.83 2.43 -0.80
C ILE A 114 9.24 3.65 -1.65
N LEU A 115 9.85 3.43 -2.81
CA LEU A 115 10.16 4.52 -3.73
C LEU A 115 8.92 5.11 -4.38
N TYR A 116 7.94 4.27 -4.70
CA TYR A 116 6.82 4.63 -5.56
C TYR A 116 6.06 5.89 -5.12
N PRO A 117 5.64 6.05 -3.84
CA PRO A 117 4.91 7.25 -3.42
C PRO A 117 5.71 8.54 -3.58
N VAL A 118 7.05 8.47 -3.46
CA VAL A 118 7.93 9.65 -3.60
C VAL A 118 8.25 9.94 -5.07
N ALA A 119 8.39 8.89 -5.88
CA ALA A 119 8.62 9.03 -7.32
C ALA A 119 7.37 9.54 -8.06
N GLU A 120 6.18 9.11 -7.64
CA GLU A 120 4.88 9.53 -8.18
C GLU A 120 4.13 10.40 -7.15
N ILE A 121 4.37 11.71 -7.22
CA ILE A 121 3.88 12.70 -6.25
C ILE A 121 2.34 12.69 -6.12
N GLU A 122 1.62 12.28 -7.15
CA GLU A 122 0.16 12.15 -7.12
C GLU A 122 -0.34 11.05 -6.16
N VAL A 123 0.54 10.13 -5.76
CA VAL A 123 0.26 9.07 -4.78
C VAL A 123 0.78 9.44 -3.39
N LEU A 124 1.69 10.41 -3.34
CA LEU A 124 2.28 10.87 -2.10
C LEU A 124 1.21 11.46 -1.15
N GLY A 125 1.24 11.05 0.10
CA GLY A 125 0.32 11.57 1.11
C GLY A 125 -1.12 11.09 1.00
N ARG A 126 -1.43 10.07 0.21
CA ARG A 126 -2.79 9.50 0.15
C ARG A 126 -3.11 8.64 1.38
N LYS A 127 -4.39 8.40 1.61
CA LYS A 127 -4.91 7.65 2.77
C LYS A 127 -4.40 6.20 2.89
N GLU A 128 -3.84 5.62 1.83
CA GLU A 128 -3.21 4.30 1.89
C GLU A 128 -2.05 4.21 2.88
N LEU A 129 -1.39 5.32 3.20
CA LEU A 129 -0.36 5.35 4.26
C LEU A 129 -0.93 4.94 5.62
N ILE A 130 -2.17 5.34 5.93
CA ILE A 130 -2.87 4.94 7.15
C ILE A 130 -3.08 3.43 7.16
N ILE A 131 -3.53 2.89 6.03
CA ILE A 131 -3.78 1.46 5.86
C ILE A 131 -2.49 0.66 6.02
N PHE A 132 -1.39 1.11 5.41
CA PHE A 132 -0.10 0.46 5.56
C PHE A 132 0.42 0.54 7.00
N MET A 133 0.17 1.64 7.72
CA MET A 133 0.49 1.74 9.14
C MET A 133 -0.34 0.77 9.99
N ILE A 134 -1.65 0.68 9.75
CA ILE A 134 -2.52 -0.29 10.43
C ILE A 134 -2.02 -1.71 10.15
N PHE A 135 -1.66 -2.03 8.92
CA PHE A 135 -1.13 -3.33 8.58
C PHE A 135 0.23 -3.61 9.23
N LEU A 136 1.17 -2.66 9.19
CA LEU A 136 2.46 -2.81 9.86
C LEU A 136 2.32 -2.94 11.38
N SER A 137 1.46 -2.14 12.01
CA SER A 137 1.21 -2.26 13.44
C SER A 137 0.64 -3.65 13.79
N TYR A 138 -0.26 -4.19 12.96
CA TYR A 138 -0.72 -5.57 13.08
C TYR A 138 0.45 -6.58 13.07
N LEU A 139 1.45 -6.40 12.20
CA LEU A 139 2.63 -7.26 12.13
C LEU A 139 3.61 -7.09 13.31
N PHE A 140 3.54 -5.97 14.03
CA PHE A 140 4.37 -5.72 15.23
C PHE A 140 3.74 -6.25 16.53
N PHE A 141 2.41 -6.33 16.62
CA PHE A 141 1.74 -6.88 17.78
C PHE A 141 1.98 -8.39 17.92
N ASP A 142 1.85 -8.90 19.13
CA ASP A 142 1.86 -10.35 19.37
C ASP A 142 0.56 -10.98 18.84
N ILE A 143 0.61 -11.36 17.56
CA ILE A 143 -0.52 -11.97 16.84
C ILE A 143 -0.81 -13.38 17.38
N THR A 144 0.08 -13.99 18.18
CA THR A 144 -0.13 -15.35 18.72
C THR A 144 -1.28 -15.39 19.72
N ASN A 145 -1.60 -14.25 20.35
CA ASN A 145 -2.75 -14.14 21.22
C ASN A 145 -4.04 -13.87 20.44
N ILE A 146 -4.90 -14.88 20.34
CA ILE A 146 -6.15 -14.82 19.57
C ILE A 146 -7.10 -13.70 20.03
N LYS A 147 -7.13 -13.37 21.34
CA LYS A 147 -7.99 -12.29 21.88
C LYS A 147 -7.50 -10.92 21.43
N VAL A 148 -6.20 -10.67 21.52
CA VAL A 148 -5.58 -9.41 21.06
C VAL A 148 -5.83 -9.23 19.57
N GLN A 149 -5.63 -10.28 18.79
CA GLN A 149 -5.88 -10.27 17.36
C GLN A 149 -7.36 -9.99 17.02
N LEU A 150 -8.28 -10.62 17.75
CA LEU A 150 -9.71 -10.40 17.54
C LEU A 150 -10.07 -8.93 17.79
N ILE A 151 -9.65 -8.36 18.93
CA ILE A 151 -9.92 -6.96 19.26
C ILE A 151 -9.32 -6.02 18.20
N TYR A 152 -8.08 -6.29 17.78
CA TYR A 152 -7.41 -5.51 16.74
C TYR A 152 -8.22 -5.48 15.44
N LYS A 153 -8.70 -6.64 14.98
CA LYS A 153 -9.48 -6.77 13.75
C LYS A 153 -10.87 -6.15 13.87
N LEU A 154 -11.51 -6.29 15.03
CA LEU A 154 -12.83 -5.72 15.26
C LEU A 154 -12.83 -4.19 15.31
N ILE A 155 -11.70 -3.55 15.61
CA ILE A 155 -11.58 -2.09 15.73
C ILE A 155 -10.85 -1.50 14.51
N LEU A 156 -9.63 -1.94 14.24
CA LEU A 156 -8.76 -1.25 13.27
C LEU A 156 -9.07 -1.61 11.82
N PHE A 157 -9.62 -2.81 11.55
CA PHE A 157 -10.02 -3.13 10.19
C PHE A 157 -11.25 -2.35 9.72
N PRO A 158 -12.32 -2.19 10.52
CA PRO A 158 -13.37 -1.23 10.24
C PRO A 158 -12.86 0.18 9.95
N ILE A 159 -11.95 0.68 10.77
CA ILE A 159 -11.32 2.00 10.55
C ILE A 159 -10.62 2.06 9.20
N SER A 160 -9.89 1.02 8.82
CA SER A 160 -9.22 0.97 7.51
C SER A 160 -10.20 0.98 6.34
N ILE A 161 -11.35 0.30 6.45
CA ILE A 161 -12.40 0.30 5.41
C ILE A 161 -13.07 1.68 5.31
N LEU A 162 -13.39 2.32 6.45
CA LEU A 162 -13.94 3.67 6.47
C LEU A 162 -12.95 4.73 5.99
N THR A 163 -11.66 4.42 6.00
CA THR A 163 -10.60 5.25 5.43
C THR A 163 -10.49 5.07 3.91
N TRP A 164 -10.53 3.81 3.44
CA TRP A 164 -10.44 3.46 2.02
C TRP A 164 -11.01 2.06 1.79
N GLU A 165 -12.24 1.97 1.31
CA GLU A 165 -13.02 0.73 1.23
C GLU A 165 -12.36 -0.41 0.44
N PRO A 166 -11.56 -0.17 -0.65
CA PRO A 166 -10.99 -1.28 -1.39
C PRO A 166 -9.93 -2.08 -0.61
N VAL A 167 -9.48 -1.59 0.56
CA VAL A 167 -8.56 -2.35 1.42
C VAL A 167 -9.11 -3.72 1.82
N PHE A 168 -10.44 -3.86 1.89
CA PHE A 168 -11.09 -5.14 2.19
C PHE A 168 -10.62 -6.27 1.28
N LEU A 169 -10.35 -5.98 0.01
CA LEU A 169 -9.84 -6.96 -0.96
C LEU A 169 -8.42 -7.45 -0.65
N PHE A 170 -7.68 -6.72 0.18
CA PHE A 170 -6.33 -7.09 0.63
C PHE A 170 -6.32 -7.83 1.98
N PHE A 171 -7.46 -7.96 2.67
CA PHE A 171 -7.56 -8.73 3.91
C PHE A 171 -7.27 -10.21 3.72
N SER A 172 -7.32 -10.72 2.51
CA SER A 172 -6.84 -12.04 2.13
C SER A 172 -5.37 -12.29 2.53
N PHE A 173 -4.50 -11.28 2.49
CA PHE A 173 -3.12 -11.37 2.97
C PHE A 173 -3.05 -11.51 4.49
N ILE A 174 -3.92 -10.80 5.21
CA ILE A 174 -4.01 -10.89 6.67
C ILE A 174 -4.55 -12.26 7.06
N PHE A 175 -5.57 -12.73 6.36
CA PHE A 175 -6.10 -14.09 6.53
C PHE A 175 -5.03 -15.15 6.28
N LEU A 176 -4.18 -14.96 5.26
CA LEU A 176 -3.04 -15.85 5.01
C LEU A 176 -2.08 -15.89 6.21
N ILE A 177 -1.75 -14.74 6.82
CA ILE A 177 -0.94 -14.66 8.05
C ILE A 177 -1.60 -15.44 9.17
N ASP A 178 -2.91 -15.26 9.39
CA ASP A 178 -3.66 -15.96 10.43
C ASP A 178 -3.59 -17.46 10.30
N VAL A 179 -3.74 -17.97 9.08
CA VAL A 179 -3.65 -19.40 8.81
C VAL A 179 -2.27 -19.96 9.21
N PHE A 180 -1.20 -19.18 8.99
CA PHE A 180 0.15 -19.57 9.42
C PHE A 180 0.33 -19.49 10.94
N VAL A 181 -0.06 -18.38 11.55
CA VAL A 181 0.15 -18.10 12.99
C VAL A 181 -0.64 -19.07 13.87
N PHE A 182 -1.92 -19.24 13.57
CA PHE A 182 -2.81 -20.12 14.34
C PHE A 182 -2.72 -21.60 13.93
N GLN A 183 -1.86 -21.90 12.96
CA GLN A 183 -1.60 -23.27 12.50
C GLN A 183 -2.91 -24.00 12.11
N ILE A 184 -3.71 -23.36 11.28
CA ILE A 184 -4.98 -23.92 10.81
C ILE A 184 -4.73 -25.18 9.97
N LYS A 185 -5.19 -26.29 10.48
CA LYS A 185 -5.03 -27.63 9.85
C LYS A 185 -6.24 -28.01 9.02
N ASN A 186 -7.42 -27.71 9.53
CA ASN A 186 -8.72 -28.03 8.98
C ASN A 186 -9.70 -26.89 9.30
N PHE A 187 -10.96 -27.03 8.87
CA PHE A 187 -12.06 -26.13 9.24
C PHE A 187 -12.51 -26.41 10.69
N ASP A 188 -11.63 -26.10 11.64
CA ASP A 188 -11.84 -26.28 13.08
C ASP A 188 -12.43 -25.01 13.74
N LYS A 189 -12.66 -25.06 15.07
CA LYS A 189 -13.19 -23.91 15.82
C LYS A 189 -12.31 -22.65 15.65
N LYS A 190 -10.98 -22.80 15.55
CA LYS A 190 -10.07 -21.66 15.36
C LYS A 190 -10.28 -20.99 14.00
N PHE A 191 -10.51 -21.77 12.94
CA PHE A 191 -10.84 -21.24 11.62
C PHE A 191 -12.08 -20.35 11.67
N TYR A 192 -13.16 -20.84 12.31
CA TYR A 192 -14.39 -20.05 12.45
C TYR A 192 -14.21 -18.80 13.31
N TYR A 193 -13.41 -18.84 14.38
CA TYR A 193 -13.06 -17.64 15.16
C TYR A 193 -12.34 -16.60 14.31
N ILE A 194 -11.39 -17.01 13.48
CA ILE A 194 -10.70 -16.10 12.57
C ILE A 194 -11.70 -15.53 11.58
N LEU A 195 -12.54 -16.35 10.97
CA LEU A 195 -13.56 -15.89 10.02
C LEU A 195 -14.52 -14.89 10.67
N PHE A 196 -14.98 -15.17 11.89
CA PHE A 196 -15.85 -14.29 12.67
C PHE A 196 -15.20 -12.92 12.95
N SER A 197 -13.87 -12.85 13.09
CA SER A 197 -13.14 -11.58 13.29
C SER A 197 -13.28 -10.59 12.12
N TYR A 198 -13.65 -11.05 10.93
CA TYR A 198 -13.89 -10.20 9.77
C TYR A 198 -15.36 -9.76 9.63
N LEU A 199 -16.27 -10.28 10.48
CA LEU A 199 -17.71 -10.03 10.33
C LEU A 199 -18.05 -8.54 10.35
N VAL A 200 -17.52 -7.77 11.30
CA VAL A 200 -17.76 -6.33 11.39
C VAL A 200 -17.28 -5.61 10.14
N SER A 201 -16.11 -6.00 9.64
CA SER A 201 -15.55 -5.46 8.37
C SER A 201 -16.47 -5.75 7.19
N ILE A 202 -16.99 -6.97 7.08
CA ILE A 202 -17.95 -7.35 6.02
C ILE A 202 -19.22 -6.53 6.14
N LEU A 203 -19.78 -6.37 7.34
CA LEU A 203 -20.98 -5.57 7.57
C LEU A 203 -20.78 -4.11 7.15
N ILE A 204 -19.63 -3.51 7.43
CA ILE A 204 -19.33 -2.13 7.00
C ILE A 204 -19.22 -2.03 5.48
N VAL A 205 -18.59 -2.99 4.81
CA VAL A 205 -18.54 -3.01 3.34
C VAL A 205 -19.95 -3.09 2.75
N ILE A 206 -20.80 -3.97 3.31
CA ILE A 206 -22.22 -4.07 2.90
C ILE A 206 -22.94 -2.74 3.16
N LEU A 207 -22.74 -2.13 4.33
CA LEU A 207 -23.35 -0.85 4.69
C LEU A 207 -22.98 0.26 3.69
N ILE A 208 -21.70 0.35 3.31
CA ILE A 208 -21.23 1.31 2.31
C ILE A 208 -21.87 1.07 0.95
N TYR A 209 -22.02 -0.20 0.56
CA TYR A 209 -22.60 -0.56 -0.73
C TYR A 209 -24.11 -0.32 -0.81
N VAL A 210 -24.83 -0.61 0.27
CA VAL A 210 -26.31 -0.47 0.33
C VAL A 210 -26.75 0.99 0.51
N ASN A 211 -25.87 1.85 1.08
CA ASN A 211 -26.18 3.27 1.30
C ASN A 211 -25.29 4.15 0.39
N PRO A 212 -25.67 4.30 -0.90
CA PRO A 212 -24.99 5.23 -1.78
C PRO A 212 -25.18 6.67 -1.29
N PHE A 213 -24.14 7.48 -1.39
CA PHE A 213 -24.17 8.87 -0.94
C PHE A 213 -25.01 9.73 -1.92
N PRO A 214 -26.17 10.31 -1.50
CA PRO A 214 -27.02 11.09 -2.37
C PRO A 214 -26.34 12.40 -2.81
N TYR A 215 -26.75 12.93 -3.96
CA TYR A 215 -26.21 14.20 -4.48
C TYR A 215 -26.50 15.39 -3.57
N GLU A 216 -27.67 15.42 -2.92
CA GLU A 216 -28.02 16.46 -1.94
C GLU A 216 -27.05 16.47 -0.75
N ASN A 217 -26.71 15.30 -0.25
CA ASN A 217 -25.74 15.13 0.83
C ASN A 217 -24.33 15.58 0.41
N TYR A 218 -23.96 15.32 -0.85
CA TYR A 218 -22.71 15.83 -1.43
C TYR A 218 -22.69 17.37 -1.45
N ASN A 219 -23.80 18.02 -1.85
CA ASN A 219 -23.88 19.46 -1.85
C ASN A 219 -23.71 20.03 -0.44
N SER A 220 -24.39 19.44 0.57
CA SER A 220 -24.23 19.85 1.97
C SER A 220 -22.78 19.75 2.45
N MET A 221 -22.08 18.66 2.14
CA MET A 221 -20.66 18.50 2.45
C MET A 221 -19.78 19.53 1.72
N SER A 222 -20.05 19.78 0.45
CA SER A 222 -19.30 20.75 -0.37
C SER A 222 -19.51 22.19 0.11
N ASP A 223 -20.74 22.55 0.44
CA ASP A 223 -21.10 23.88 0.96
C ASP A 223 -20.50 24.12 2.34
N PHE A 224 -20.48 23.10 3.21
CA PHE A 224 -19.78 23.17 4.48
C PHE A 224 -18.29 23.45 4.30
N LEU A 225 -17.59 22.69 3.45
CA LEU A 225 -16.18 22.91 3.19
C LEU A 225 -15.90 24.33 2.69
N LYS A 226 -16.76 24.85 1.80
CA LYS A 226 -16.61 26.18 1.24
C LYS A 226 -16.88 27.27 2.28
N LYS A 227 -17.92 27.12 3.09
CA LYS A 227 -18.34 28.11 4.07
C LYS A 227 -17.39 28.19 5.27
N GLU A 228 -17.02 27.04 5.85
CA GLU A 228 -16.23 27.00 7.09
C GLU A 228 -14.72 27.10 6.84
N PHE A 229 -14.23 26.56 5.71
CA PHE A 229 -12.80 26.47 5.43
C PHE A 229 -12.35 27.17 4.13
N GLY A 230 -13.28 27.69 3.33
CA GLY A 230 -12.95 28.26 2.02
C GLY A 230 -12.48 27.23 0.99
N GLU A 231 -12.70 25.93 1.24
CA GLU A 231 -12.22 24.85 0.39
C GLU A 231 -13.30 24.34 -0.56
N THR A 232 -12.89 23.99 -1.78
CA THR A 232 -13.80 23.40 -2.77
C THR A 232 -13.61 21.87 -2.81
N CYS A 233 -14.72 21.14 -2.89
CA CYS A 233 -14.67 19.68 -3.10
C CYS A 233 -14.38 19.39 -4.58
N TYR A 234 -13.25 18.73 -4.89
CA TYR A 234 -12.77 18.46 -6.25
C TYR A 234 -12.20 17.03 -6.37
N MET A 235 -11.97 16.54 -7.58
CA MET A 235 -11.41 15.22 -7.88
C MET A 235 -12.05 14.09 -7.03
N SER A 236 -11.28 13.44 -6.16
CA SER A 236 -11.77 12.32 -5.33
C SER A 236 -12.93 12.73 -4.42
N CYS A 237 -12.94 13.98 -3.93
CA CYS A 237 -14.03 14.50 -3.14
C CYS A 237 -15.31 14.66 -3.98
N SER A 238 -15.23 15.27 -5.15
CA SER A 238 -16.38 15.44 -6.05
C SER A 238 -16.88 14.10 -6.61
N PHE A 239 -15.98 13.12 -6.76
CA PHE A 239 -16.32 11.81 -7.29
C PHE A 239 -17.31 11.03 -6.40
N VAL A 240 -17.31 11.23 -5.07
CA VAL A 240 -18.26 10.53 -4.19
C VAL A 240 -19.71 10.98 -4.38
N GLY A 241 -19.96 12.20 -4.87
CA GLY A 241 -21.28 12.71 -5.19
C GLY A 241 -21.82 12.30 -6.57
N GLN A 242 -21.00 11.69 -7.42
CA GLN A 242 -21.42 11.24 -8.74
C GLN A 242 -22.16 9.90 -8.63
N GLN A 243 -23.36 9.82 -9.21
CA GLN A 243 -24.13 8.57 -9.25
C GLN A 243 -23.34 7.42 -9.90
N SER A 244 -22.57 7.72 -10.94
CA SER A 244 -21.68 6.78 -11.61
C SER A 244 -20.63 6.13 -10.69
N ALA A 245 -20.24 6.83 -9.62
CA ALA A 245 -19.26 6.31 -8.68
C ALA A 245 -19.84 5.25 -7.70
N ASN A 246 -21.14 5.12 -7.63
CA ASN A 246 -21.84 4.25 -6.70
C ASN A 246 -22.24 2.90 -7.33
N SER A 247 -22.06 2.74 -8.64
CA SER A 247 -22.40 1.52 -9.38
C SER A 247 -21.20 0.86 -10.01
N PHE A 248 -21.02 -0.44 -9.80
CA PHE A 248 -19.96 -1.21 -10.44
C PHE A 248 -20.05 -1.15 -11.98
N SER A 249 -21.28 -1.18 -12.53
CA SER A 249 -21.49 -1.13 -13.97
C SER A 249 -21.02 0.18 -14.58
N GLU A 250 -21.27 1.30 -13.91
CA GLU A 250 -20.82 2.63 -14.37
C GLU A 250 -19.30 2.80 -14.24
N LEU A 251 -18.72 2.33 -13.14
CA LEU A 251 -17.27 2.32 -12.97
C LEU A 251 -16.59 1.49 -14.05
N TYR A 252 -17.13 0.31 -14.38
CA TYR A 252 -16.62 -0.53 -15.46
C TYR A 252 -16.78 0.14 -16.84
N LYS A 253 -17.89 0.84 -17.10
CA LYS A 253 -18.10 1.62 -18.32
C LYS A 253 -17.06 2.72 -18.47
N MET A 254 -16.84 3.52 -17.43
CA MET A 254 -15.81 4.57 -17.40
C MET A 254 -14.40 3.99 -17.62
N PHE A 255 -14.11 2.83 -17.03
CA PHE A 255 -12.87 2.11 -17.26
C PHE A 255 -12.73 1.71 -18.73
N LYS A 256 -13.77 1.07 -19.32
CA LYS A 256 -13.77 0.59 -20.69
C LYS A 256 -13.52 1.71 -21.71
N GLU A 257 -14.05 2.91 -21.48
CA GLU A 257 -13.86 4.06 -22.37
C GLU A 257 -12.38 4.51 -22.42
N LYS A 258 -11.65 4.39 -21.32
CA LYS A 258 -10.22 4.78 -21.21
C LYS A 258 -9.26 3.64 -21.49
N PHE A 259 -9.73 2.38 -21.46
CA PHE A 259 -8.89 1.21 -21.61
C PHE A 259 -8.36 1.07 -23.03
N ARG A 260 -7.05 0.83 -23.16
CA ARG A 260 -6.38 0.43 -24.39
C ARG A 260 -5.52 -0.80 -24.12
N PHE A 261 -5.58 -1.79 -24.99
CA PHE A 261 -4.87 -3.06 -24.84
C PHE A 261 -3.36 -2.89 -24.62
N ILE A 262 -2.75 -1.88 -25.23
CA ILE A 262 -1.33 -1.56 -25.04
C ILE A 262 -0.99 -1.26 -23.57
N TYR A 263 -1.92 -0.65 -22.82
CA TYR A 263 -1.71 -0.39 -21.38
C TYR A 263 -1.69 -1.70 -20.59
N ALA A 264 -2.56 -2.65 -20.90
CA ALA A 264 -2.55 -3.96 -20.27
C ALA A 264 -1.21 -4.67 -20.47
N ILE A 265 -0.66 -4.68 -21.69
CA ILE A 265 0.66 -5.26 -21.96
C ILE A 265 1.76 -4.57 -21.15
N ARG A 266 1.79 -3.25 -21.15
CA ARG A 266 2.79 -2.47 -20.40
C ARG A 266 2.73 -2.75 -18.91
N TYR A 267 1.53 -2.77 -18.30
CA TYR A 267 1.38 -3.09 -16.89
C TYR A 267 1.68 -4.55 -16.57
N LEU A 268 1.42 -5.47 -17.48
CA LEU A 268 1.84 -6.85 -17.31
C LEU A 268 3.36 -6.98 -17.25
N ILE A 269 4.10 -6.22 -18.07
CA ILE A 269 5.57 -6.12 -18.00
C ILE A 269 5.99 -5.51 -16.66
N ILE A 270 5.38 -4.39 -16.22
CA ILE A 270 5.67 -3.72 -14.96
C ILE A 270 5.46 -4.67 -13.77
N ILE A 271 4.33 -5.38 -13.74
CA ILE A 271 4.04 -6.37 -12.70
C ILE A 271 5.07 -7.49 -12.74
N SER A 272 5.36 -8.05 -13.92
CA SER A 272 6.31 -9.15 -14.07
C SER A 272 7.72 -8.74 -13.59
N VAL A 273 8.21 -7.58 -13.98
CA VAL A 273 9.52 -7.07 -13.57
C VAL A 273 9.53 -6.67 -12.10
N GLY A 274 8.51 -5.93 -11.64
CA GLY A 274 8.45 -5.42 -10.27
C GLY A 274 8.27 -6.50 -9.21
N PHE A 275 7.45 -7.50 -9.50
CA PHE A 275 7.25 -8.66 -8.61
C PHE A 275 8.31 -9.74 -8.75
N PHE A 276 9.20 -9.68 -9.74
CA PHE A 276 10.15 -10.75 -10.04
C PHE A 276 10.99 -11.21 -8.82
N PRO A 277 11.60 -10.32 -8.01
CA PRO A 277 12.34 -10.76 -6.83
C PRO A 277 11.44 -11.46 -5.81
N LEU A 278 10.23 -10.95 -5.58
CA LEU A 278 9.25 -11.55 -4.67
C LEU A 278 8.75 -12.91 -5.21
N TYR A 279 8.48 -13.00 -6.50
CA TYR A 279 8.13 -14.27 -7.17
C TYR A 279 9.18 -15.35 -6.92
N LEU A 280 10.47 -15.03 -7.11
CA LEU A 280 11.56 -15.96 -6.82
C LEU A 280 11.63 -16.34 -5.34
N LEU A 281 11.44 -15.37 -4.44
CA LEU A 281 11.41 -15.63 -3.01
C LEU A 281 10.26 -16.61 -2.66
N LEU A 282 9.07 -16.41 -3.19
CA LEU A 282 7.90 -17.27 -2.96
C LEU A 282 8.09 -18.67 -3.53
N THR A 283 8.67 -18.80 -4.73
CA THR A 283 8.90 -20.11 -5.36
C THR A 283 10.01 -20.93 -4.67
N TYR A 284 10.98 -20.24 -4.05
CA TYR A 284 12.07 -20.90 -3.33
C TYR A 284 11.80 -21.10 -1.85
N SER A 285 10.67 -20.62 -1.34
CA SER A 285 10.27 -20.75 0.05
C SER A 285 9.21 -21.84 0.22
N LYS A 286 9.23 -22.49 1.37
CA LYS A 286 8.25 -23.47 1.79
C LYS A 286 7.93 -23.30 3.28
N VAL A 287 6.83 -23.88 3.70
CA VAL A 287 6.45 -23.93 5.13
C VAL A 287 7.53 -24.65 5.91
N ASN A 288 7.90 -24.12 7.08
CA ASN A 288 8.90 -24.74 7.96
C ASN A 288 8.48 -26.16 8.33
N ILE A 289 9.44 -27.10 8.31
CA ILE A 289 9.23 -28.54 8.55
C ILE A 289 8.49 -28.81 9.87
N LYS A 290 8.77 -28.02 10.92
CA LYS A 290 8.11 -28.15 12.22
C LYS A 290 6.60 -27.78 12.19
N LYS A 291 6.13 -27.18 11.10
CA LYS A 291 4.75 -26.65 10.93
C LYS A 291 4.02 -27.30 9.73
N ARG A 292 4.45 -28.47 9.28
CA ARG A 292 3.90 -29.16 8.08
C ARG A 292 2.44 -29.62 8.17
N THR A 293 1.81 -29.50 9.32
CA THR A 293 0.40 -29.90 9.51
C THR A 293 -0.60 -28.88 8.99
N LEU A 294 -0.14 -27.75 8.48
CA LEU A 294 -0.98 -26.67 7.96
C LEU A 294 -1.64 -27.04 6.63
N ILE A 295 -2.84 -26.54 6.40
CA ILE A 295 -3.51 -26.59 5.08
C ILE A 295 -2.58 -26.10 3.96
N ILE A 296 -1.83 -25.02 4.23
CA ILE A 296 -0.89 -24.40 3.27
C ILE A 296 0.30 -25.31 2.96
N SER A 297 0.68 -26.22 3.85
CA SER A 297 1.80 -27.16 3.61
C SER A 297 1.56 -28.15 2.45
N LYS A 298 0.31 -28.28 2.00
CA LYS A 298 -0.07 -29.07 0.83
C LYS A 298 0.46 -28.46 -0.47
N PHE A 299 0.76 -27.16 -0.49
CA PHE A 299 1.33 -26.51 -1.66
C PHE A 299 2.84 -26.73 -1.75
N LYS A 300 3.32 -26.95 -2.97
CA LYS A 300 4.74 -27.21 -3.26
C LYS A 300 5.66 -26.05 -2.85
N ASN A 301 5.14 -24.82 -2.90
CA ASN A 301 5.82 -23.57 -2.56
C ASN A 301 4.81 -22.53 -2.10
N LEU A 302 5.27 -21.32 -1.77
CA LEU A 302 4.41 -20.24 -1.29
C LEU A 302 3.77 -19.39 -2.42
N PHE A 303 4.16 -19.61 -3.66
CA PHE A 303 3.60 -18.81 -4.77
C PHE A 303 2.09 -18.97 -4.89
N THR A 304 1.58 -20.21 -4.84
CA THR A 304 0.13 -20.47 -4.97
C THR A 304 -0.70 -19.83 -3.84
N PRO A 305 -0.37 -20.00 -2.53
CA PRO A 305 -1.10 -19.31 -1.47
C PRO A 305 -1.10 -17.78 -1.61
N PHE A 306 0.03 -17.19 -2.02
CA PHE A 306 0.12 -15.75 -2.25
C PHE A 306 -0.68 -15.30 -3.47
N LEU A 307 -0.69 -16.09 -4.55
CA LEU A 307 -1.54 -15.84 -5.70
C LEU A 307 -3.03 -15.87 -5.33
N LEU A 308 -3.46 -16.85 -4.52
CA LEU A 308 -4.83 -16.90 -4.00
C LEU A 308 -5.17 -15.67 -3.15
N ALA A 309 -4.24 -15.21 -2.31
CA ALA A 309 -4.42 -13.99 -1.52
C ALA A 309 -4.47 -12.71 -2.39
N PHE A 310 -3.81 -12.72 -3.55
CA PHE A 310 -3.83 -11.61 -4.50
C PHE A 310 -5.14 -11.54 -5.31
N LEU A 311 -5.79 -12.68 -5.60
CA LEU A 311 -6.95 -12.75 -6.47
C LEU A 311 -8.08 -11.75 -6.16
N PRO A 312 -8.51 -11.53 -4.89
CA PRO A 312 -9.58 -10.57 -4.62
C PRO A 312 -9.24 -9.16 -5.10
N SER A 313 -7.99 -8.73 -5.00
CA SER A 313 -7.56 -7.40 -5.43
C SER A 313 -7.56 -7.20 -6.95
N THR A 314 -7.62 -8.30 -7.73
CA THR A 314 -7.67 -8.20 -9.22
C THR A 314 -8.91 -7.50 -9.73
N VAL A 315 -10.02 -7.51 -8.98
CA VAL A 315 -11.25 -6.79 -9.32
C VAL A 315 -10.99 -5.28 -9.49
N LEU A 316 -10.02 -4.71 -8.74
CA LEU A 316 -9.69 -3.29 -8.84
C LEU A 316 -9.14 -2.91 -10.21
N TYR A 317 -8.45 -3.82 -10.91
CA TYR A 317 -7.96 -3.58 -12.26
C TYR A 317 -9.07 -3.48 -13.32
N LEU A 318 -10.29 -3.86 -12.97
CA LEU A 318 -11.46 -3.78 -13.86
C LEU A 318 -12.29 -2.50 -13.64
N ILE A 319 -12.10 -1.81 -12.53
CA ILE A 319 -12.92 -0.65 -12.12
C ILE A 319 -12.11 0.63 -11.86
N MET A 320 -10.79 0.51 -11.80
CA MET A 320 -9.89 1.64 -11.56
C MET A 320 -8.85 1.70 -12.67
N TYR A 321 -8.47 2.90 -13.07
CA TYR A 321 -7.38 3.11 -14.03
C TYR A 321 -6.06 3.55 -13.41
N ASP A 322 -6.02 3.66 -12.08
CA ASP A 322 -4.81 3.92 -11.28
C ASP A 322 -4.01 2.62 -11.05
N TRP A 323 -3.71 1.89 -12.10
CA TRP A 323 -3.16 0.53 -12.00
C TRP A 323 -1.82 0.46 -11.27
N ALA A 324 -0.95 1.46 -11.44
CA ALA A 324 0.32 1.45 -10.72
C ALA A 324 0.13 1.61 -9.20
N ARG A 325 -0.88 2.35 -8.78
CA ARG A 325 -1.28 2.45 -7.36
C ARG A 325 -1.74 1.09 -6.83
N ILE A 326 -2.57 0.36 -7.60
CA ILE A 326 -3.00 -1.00 -7.23
C ILE A 326 -1.80 -1.95 -7.17
N VAL A 327 -0.87 -1.89 -8.14
CA VAL A 327 0.37 -2.65 -8.16
C VAL A 327 1.19 -2.37 -6.90
N HIS A 328 1.37 -1.09 -6.53
CA HIS A 328 2.08 -0.69 -5.32
C HIS A 328 1.44 -1.27 -4.05
N ILE A 329 0.12 -1.13 -3.90
CA ILE A 329 -0.61 -1.62 -2.73
C ILE A 329 -0.50 -3.15 -2.64
N SER A 330 -0.76 -3.84 -3.74
CA SER A 330 -0.66 -5.30 -3.82
C SER A 330 0.74 -5.80 -3.48
N TYR A 331 1.76 -5.11 -4.00
CA TYR A 331 3.15 -5.45 -3.71
C TYR A 331 3.48 -5.23 -2.24
N THR A 332 3.05 -4.11 -1.66
CA THR A 332 3.27 -3.77 -0.26
C THR A 332 2.68 -4.85 0.68
N PHE A 333 1.41 -5.23 0.49
CA PHE A 333 0.79 -6.30 1.28
C PHE A 333 1.51 -7.64 1.09
N SER A 334 1.83 -8.01 -0.14
CA SER A 334 2.52 -9.27 -0.44
C SER A 334 3.92 -9.32 0.19
N LEU A 335 4.71 -8.26 0.01
CA LEU A 335 6.08 -8.21 0.53
C LEU A 335 6.11 -8.20 2.05
N LEU A 336 5.29 -7.37 2.70
CA LEU A 336 5.25 -7.29 4.16
C LEU A 336 4.77 -8.62 4.78
N THR A 337 3.77 -9.26 4.17
CA THR A 337 3.34 -10.61 4.58
C THR A 337 4.49 -11.61 4.48
N PHE A 338 5.21 -11.63 3.36
CA PHE A 338 6.35 -12.52 3.16
C PHE A 338 7.47 -12.28 4.19
N LEU A 339 7.83 -11.02 4.40
CA LEU A 339 8.86 -10.63 5.38
C LEU A 339 8.46 -11.00 6.80
N TYR A 340 7.18 -10.85 7.16
CA TYR A 340 6.65 -11.29 8.45
C TYR A 340 6.80 -12.81 8.64
N LEU A 341 6.42 -13.60 7.65
CA LEU A 341 6.53 -15.05 7.71
C LEU A 341 7.99 -15.52 7.89
N ILE A 342 8.95 -14.82 7.30
CA ILE A 342 10.39 -15.08 7.53
C ILE A 342 10.79 -14.67 8.95
N LYS A 343 10.42 -13.48 9.38
CA LYS A 343 10.76 -12.94 10.70
C LYS A 343 10.33 -13.88 11.83
N GLU A 344 9.11 -14.44 11.72
CA GLU A 344 8.53 -15.35 12.69
C GLU A 344 8.94 -16.82 12.48
N ASN A 345 9.91 -17.11 11.58
CA ASN A 345 10.36 -18.46 11.26
C ASN A 345 9.21 -19.41 10.87
N LEU A 346 8.15 -18.88 10.25
CA LEU A 346 7.00 -19.66 9.76
C LEU A 346 7.31 -20.35 8.44
N ILE A 347 8.25 -19.80 7.70
CA ILE A 347 8.72 -20.28 6.41
C ILE A 347 10.24 -20.42 6.40
N GLU A 348 10.73 -21.28 5.53
CA GLU A 348 12.17 -21.49 5.31
C GLU A 348 12.50 -21.48 3.82
N PHE A 349 13.71 -21.05 3.50
CA PHE A 349 14.23 -21.15 2.13
C PHE A 349 14.67 -22.60 1.84
N SER A 350 14.34 -23.08 0.66
CA SER A 350 14.94 -24.32 0.15
C SER A 350 16.42 -24.08 -0.15
N ASN A 351 17.29 -24.49 0.77
CA ASN A 351 18.74 -24.26 0.71
C ASN A 351 19.37 -24.68 -0.61
N GLN A 352 18.93 -25.77 -1.20
CA GLN A 352 19.42 -26.26 -2.49
C GLN A 352 19.05 -25.32 -3.65
N LYS A 353 17.80 -24.82 -3.68
CA LYS A 353 17.31 -23.94 -4.75
C LYS A 353 17.84 -22.53 -4.64
N VAL A 354 18.01 -22.00 -3.43
CA VAL A 354 18.59 -20.67 -3.22
C VAL A 354 20.08 -20.64 -3.55
N ARG A 355 20.84 -21.69 -3.23
CA ARG A 355 22.26 -21.83 -3.60
C ARG A 355 22.45 -22.04 -5.10
N ALA A 356 21.51 -22.68 -5.77
CA ALA A 356 21.51 -22.88 -7.22
C ALA A 356 21.05 -21.66 -8.02
N ASN A 357 20.48 -20.63 -7.36
CA ASN A 357 19.95 -19.46 -8.01
C ASN A 357 21.08 -18.65 -8.68
N TYR A 358 20.91 -18.31 -9.93
CA TYR A 358 21.82 -17.47 -10.71
C TYR A 358 22.18 -16.17 -9.99
N ILE A 359 21.20 -15.51 -9.31
CA ILE A 359 21.41 -14.25 -8.59
C ILE A 359 22.40 -14.41 -7.42
N SER A 360 22.42 -15.56 -6.73
CA SER A 360 23.38 -15.85 -5.67
C SER A 360 24.80 -16.07 -6.19
N LYS A 361 24.92 -16.56 -7.43
CA LYS A 361 26.19 -16.85 -8.11
C LYS A 361 26.81 -15.62 -8.79
N ILE A 362 26.04 -14.58 -9.02
CA ILE A 362 26.51 -13.33 -9.64
C ILE A 362 27.63 -12.70 -8.79
N SER A 363 28.66 -12.16 -9.42
CA SER A 363 29.71 -11.42 -8.71
C SER A 363 29.13 -10.23 -7.93
N LYS A 364 29.78 -9.80 -6.85
CA LYS A 364 29.34 -8.65 -6.05
C LYS A 364 29.25 -7.37 -6.89
N LYS A 365 30.23 -7.13 -7.77
CA LYS A 365 30.26 -5.96 -8.66
C LYS A 365 29.07 -5.96 -9.62
N PHE A 366 28.81 -7.08 -10.27
CA PHE A 366 27.69 -7.19 -11.21
C PHE A 366 26.33 -7.08 -10.49
N PHE A 367 26.20 -7.65 -9.27
CA PHE A 367 24.98 -7.48 -8.47
C PHE A 367 24.67 -6.00 -8.17
N ILE A 368 25.70 -5.19 -7.88
CA ILE A 368 25.53 -3.75 -7.66
C ILE A 368 24.98 -3.07 -8.91
N ILE A 369 25.47 -3.40 -10.10
CA ILE A 369 24.96 -2.86 -11.37
C ILE A 369 23.49 -3.25 -11.56
N VAL A 370 23.16 -4.54 -11.42
CA VAL A 370 21.78 -5.04 -11.52
C VAL A 370 20.88 -4.35 -10.49
N PHE A 371 21.35 -4.18 -9.26
CA PHE A 371 20.63 -3.49 -8.20
C PHE A 371 20.28 -2.05 -8.61
N PHE A 372 21.24 -1.27 -9.09
CA PHE A 372 20.99 0.12 -9.48
C PHE A 372 20.03 0.22 -10.67
N ILE A 373 20.21 -0.60 -11.70
CA ILE A 373 19.31 -0.62 -12.87
C ILE A 373 17.89 -1.02 -12.43
N TYR A 374 17.76 -2.08 -11.64
CA TYR A 374 16.46 -2.57 -11.21
C TYR A 374 15.75 -1.60 -10.26
N SER A 375 16.44 -1.14 -9.21
CA SER A 375 15.81 -0.36 -8.14
C SER A 375 15.57 1.10 -8.51
N PHE A 376 16.35 1.66 -9.43
CA PHE A 376 16.34 3.09 -9.73
C PHE A 376 16.21 3.45 -11.21
N GLY A 377 16.24 2.46 -12.10
CA GLY A 377 16.19 2.69 -13.55
C GLY A 377 14.78 2.99 -14.07
N TRP A 378 13.73 2.71 -13.31
CA TRP A 378 12.35 2.84 -13.74
C TRP A 378 11.38 3.06 -12.57
N ASN A 379 10.19 3.57 -12.84
CA ASN A 379 9.03 3.54 -11.95
C ASN A 379 7.75 3.65 -12.79
N PRO A 380 6.66 2.98 -12.39
CA PRO A 380 5.39 3.09 -13.10
C PRO A 380 4.73 4.45 -12.84
N LYS A 381 3.97 4.94 -13.82
CA LYS A 381 3.06 6.08 -13.66
C LYS A 381 1.75 5.66 -13.01
N VAL A 382 1.11 6.60 -12.29
CA VAL A 382 -0.14 6.35 -11.55
C VAL A 382 -1.23 5.84 -12.49
N VAL A 383 -1.50 6.59 -13.55
CA VAL A 383 -2.62 6.37 -14.45
C VAL A 383 -2.16 5.64 -15.70
N MET A 384 -2.97 4.70 -16.19
CA MET A 384 -2.64 3.91 -17.36
C MET A 384 -2.77 4.66 -18.70
N VAL A 385 -3.21 5.92 -18.68
CA VAL A 385 -3.49 6.71 -19.89
C VAL A 385 -2.23 7.24 -20.55
N ASP A 386 -1.17 7.48 -19.75
CA ASP A 386 0.09 8.05 -20.20
C ASP A 386 1.21 7.00 -20.36
N ASP A 387 2.45 7.46 -20.43
CA ASP A 387 3.63 6.61 -20.39
C ASP A 387 3.73 5.86 -19.06
N VAL A 388 3.55 4.54 -19.11
CA VAL A 388 3.38 3.69 -17.93
C VAL A 388 4.69 3.23 -17.30
N ALA A 389 5.83 3.49 -17.92
CA ALA A 389 7.14 3.13 -17.39
C ALA A 389 8.11 4.29 -17.63
N SER A 390 8.07 5.29 -16.79
CA SER A 390 8.86 6.47 -17.04
C SER A 390 9.66 6.92 -15.85
N LYS A 391 10.73 7.49 -16.16
CA LYS A 391 11.62 8.35 -15.39
C LYS A 391 12.39 7.64 -14.28
N PRO A 392 13.68 7.53 -14.48
CA PRO A 392 14.65 7.12 -13.49
C PRO A 392 14.54 7.99 -12.22
N ILE A 393 15.06 7.49 -11.11
CA ILE A 393 15.08 8.18 -9.80
C ILE A 393 15.71 9.59 -9.87
N TYR A 394 16.58 9.86 -10.84
CA TYR A 394 17.11 11.20 -11.03
C TYR A 394 16.03 12.25 -11.37
N ALA A 395 14.86 11.84 -11.78
CA ALA A 395 13.73 12.76 -11.93
C ALA A 395 13.29 13.37 -10.58
N THR A 396 13.50 12.69 -9.44
CA THR A 396 13.20 13.25 -8.12
C THR A 396 14.10 14.43 -7.77
N PRO A 397 15.45 14.35 -7.86
CA PRO A 397 16.33 15.52 -7.75
C PRO A 397 16.07 16.59 -8.81
N TYR A 398 15.72 16.20 -10.05
CA TYR A 398 15.37 17.16 -11.10
C TYR A 398 14.08 17.91 -10.81
N LYS A 399 13.03 17.22 -10.31
CA LYS A 399 11.80 17.87 -9.85
C LYS A 399 12.08 18.82 -8.69
N PHE A 400 12.93 18.43 -7.74
CA PHE A 400 13.38 19.29 -6.66
C PHE A 400 14.06 20.57 -7.20
N TYR A 401 15.04 20.42 -8.11
CA TYR A 401 15.71 21.53 -8.77
C TYR A 401 14.74 22.45 -9.51
N LYS A 402 13.80 21.87 -10.28
CA LYS A 402 12.80 22.64 -11.02
C LYS A 402 11.92 23.48 -10.10
N TYR A 403 11.39 22.90 -9.03
CA TYR A 403 10.48 23.61 -8.12
C TYR A 403 11.16 24.68 -7.26
N PHE A 404 12.44 24.53 -6.93
CA PHE A 404 13.10 25.40 -5.97
C PHE A 404 14.10 26.36 -6.54
N ILE A 405 14.71 26.03 -7.65
CA ILE A 405 15.81 26.82 -8.20
C ILE A 405 15.36 27.48 -9.49
N ARG A 406 14.75 26.74 -10.40
CA ARG A 406 14.40 27.26 -11.72
C ARG A 406 13.17 28.19 -11.71
N ASP A 407 12.13 27.85 -10.95
CA ASP A 407 10.86 28.61 -10.97
C ASP A 407 10.87 29.78 -9.99
N LYS A 408 12.00 30.02 -9.29
CA LYS A 408 12.24 31.21 -8.44
C LYS A 408 13.25 32.20 -9.04
N PHE A 409 13.89 31.88 -10.14
CA PHE A 409 14.77 32.71 -10.93
C PHE A 409 14.30 32.73 -12.40
#